data_bfecd433fa2a6bb41b14cb478003b959
#
_entry.id   bfecd433fa2a6bb41b14cb478003b959
#
_cell.length_a   1.000
_cell.length_b   1.000
_cell.length_c   1.000
_cell.angle_alpha   90.00
_cell.angle_beta   90.00
_cell.angle_gamma   90.00
#
_symmetry.space_group_name_H-M   'P 1'
#
loop_
_entity.id
_entity.type
_entity.pdbx_description
1 polymer ?
#
loop_
_entity_poly.entity_id
_entity_poly.type
_entity_poly.pdbx_seq_one_letter_code
_entity_poly.pdbx_strand_id
1 'polypeptide(L)'
;MPDSVVLDSCIIAAVFFPEGITDRAIEIVEGHDCTTVDLAYVEVANVAWKRVRHSGQDLDIIRSSLADSQAFIRETCHVVPARDLVPAAYDLACSHGITIYDALFVAATDQCGTCLVTGDGRLHDAAKKVVTTYLVR
;
A
#
# COMPACT_ATOMS: atom_id res chain seq x y z
N MET A 1 1.83 -17.30 -2.04
CA MET A 1 0.86 -16.19 -2.02
C MET A 1 -0.33 -16.50 -2.91
N PRO A 2 -1.53 -16.05 -2.58
CA PRO A 2 -2.70 -16.21 -3.45
C PRO A 2 -2.55 -15.39 -4.74
N ASP A 3 -3.38 -15.68 -5.75
CA ASP A 3 -3.32 -14.98 -7.04
C ASP A 3 -3.65 -13.49 -6.92
N SER A 4 -4.51 -13.12 -5.98
CA SER A 4 -4.86 -11.73 -5.72
C SER A 4 -4.31 -11.30 -4.36
N VAL A 5 -3.85 -10.06 -4.26
CA VAL A 5 -3.25 -9.50 -3.05
C VAL A 5 -3.75 -8.08 -2.81
N VAL A 6 -3.71 -7.64 -1.57
CA VAL A 6 -3.91 -6.22 -1.22
C VAL A 6 -2.55 -5.58 -1.01
N LEU A 7 -2.29 -4.50 -1.72
CA LEU A 7 -1.04 -3.75 -1.62
C LEU A 7 -1.19 -2.62 -0.61
N ASP A 8 -0.31 -2.59 0.38
CA ASP A 8 -0.07 -1.39 1.17
C ASP A 8 0.55 -0.32 0.27
N SER A 9 0.29 0.94 0.55
CA SER A 9 0.79 2.07 -0.24
C SER A 9 2.31 2.09 -0.39
N CYS A 10 3.05 1.60 0.62
CA CYS A 10 4.51 1.52 0.56
C CYS A 10 5.01 0.59 -0.55
N ILE A 11 4.27 -0.45 -0.90
CA ILE A 11 4.63 -1.35 -2.01
C ILE A 11 4.46 -0.63 -3.34
N ILE A 12 3.35 0.08 -3.52
CA ILE A 12 3.11 0.88 -4.73
C ILE A 12 4.19 1.95 -4.87
N ALA A 13 4.48 2.66 -3.78
CA ALA A 13 5.53 3.67 -3.77
C ALA A 13 6.89 3.08 -4.16
N ALA A 14 7.24 1.89 -3.65
CA ALA A 14 8.50 1.24 -3.96
C ALA A 14 8.65 0.87 -5.43
N VAL A 15 7.56 0.59 -6.14
CA VAL A 15 7.57 0.31 -7.58
C VAL A 15 8.01 1.55 -8.38
N PHE A 16 7.52 2.72 -8.00
CA PHE A 16 7.69 3.96 -8.79
C PHE A 16 8.79 4.88 -8.26
N PHE A 17 9.18 4.74 -6.99
CA PHE A 17 10.23 5.52 -6.35
C PHE A 17 11.31 4.57 -5.86
N PRO A 18 12.46 4.46 -6.57
CA PRO A 18 13.47 3.44 -6.28
C PRO A 18 13.93 3.41 -4.83
N GLU A 19 13.96 2.21 -4.28
CA GLU A 19 14.46 1.91 -2.93
C GLU A 19 14.88 0.45 -2.83
N GLY A 20 15.28 0.00 -1.63
CA GLY A 20 15.83 -1.36 -1.45
C GLY A 20 14.90 -2.51 -1.84
N ILE A 21 13.58 -2.33 -1.70
CA ILE A 21 12.61 -3.39 -2.02
C ILE A 21 11.99 -3.27 -3.43
N THR A 22 12.45 -2.33 -4.24
CA THR A 22 11.83 -2.05 -5.54
C THR A 22 11.71 -3.28 -6.43
N ASP A 23 12.78 -4.05 -6.59
CA ASP A 23 12.76 -5.22 -7.47
C ASP A 23 11.75 -6.26 -7.01
N ARG A 24 11.67 -6.51 -5.71
CA ARG A 24 10.67 -7.43 -5.14
C ARG A 24 9.25 -6.90 -5.31
N ALA A 25 9.05 -5.59 -5.09
CA ALA A 25 7.75 -4.96 -5.27
C ALA A 25 7.26 -5.10 -6.72
N ILE A 26 8.14 -4.89 -7.69
CA ILE A 26 7.84 -5.05 -9.11
C ILE A 26 7.42 -6.50 -9.42
N GLU A 27 8.18 -7.49 -8.94
CA GLU A 27 7.83 -8.89 -9.13
C GLU A 27 6.41 -9.20 -8.61
N ILE A 28 6.07 -8.67 -7.45
CA ILE A 28 4.77 -8.92 -6.83
C ILE A 28 3.64 -8.30 -7.67
N VAL A 29 3.78 -7.04 -8.06
CA VAL A 29 2.70 -6.37 -8.81
C VAL A 29 2.54 -6.95 -10.22
N GLU A 30 3.60 -7.47 -10.82
CA GLU A 30 3.53 -8.11 -12.14
C GLU A 30 2.94 -9.53 -12.06
N GLY A 31 3.08 -10.19 -10.92
CA GLY A 31 2.68 -11.60 -10.74
C GLY A 31 1.32 -11.81 -10.11
N HIS A 32 0.61 -10.77 -9.72
CA HIS A 32 -0.63 -10.89 -8.95
C HIS A 32 -1.69 -9.90 -9.41
N ASP A 33 -2.95 -10.25 -9.20
CA ASP A 33 -4.05 -9.29 -9.29
C ASP A 33 -4.00 -8.41 -8.04
N CYS A 34 -3.91 -7.10 -8.24
CA CYS A 34 -3.68 -6.16 -7.16
C CYS A 34 -4.95 -5.40 -6.77
N THR A 35 -5.18 -5.33 -5.48
CA THR A 35 -6.21 -4.49 -4.86
C THR A 35 -5.51 -3.50 -3.93
N THR A 36 -6.05 -2.32 -3.77
CA THR A 36 -5.59 -1.35 -2.78
C THR A 36 -6.77 -0.50 -2.29
N VAL A 37 -6.50 0.41 -1.38
CA VAL A 37 -7.50 1.36 -0.87
C VAL A 37 -7.25 2.71 -1.53
N ASP A 38 -8.30 3.49 -1.77
CA ASP A 38 -8.15 4.81 -2.41
C ASP A 38 -7.27 5.78 -1.61
N LEU A 39 -7.05 5.54 -0.31
CA LEU A 39 -6.06 6.26 0.49
C LEU A 39 -4.65 6.18 -0.15
N ALA A 40 -4.36 5.11 -0.89
CA ALA A 40 -3.05 4.94 -1.52
C ALA A 40 -2.69 6.09 -2.46
N TYR A 41 -3.66 6.68 -3.15
CA TYR A 41 -3.41 7.86 -3.99
C TYR A 41 -2.70 8.96 -3.21
N VAL A 42 -3.18 9.23 -2.00
CA VAL A 42 -2.66 10.32 -1.16
C VAL A 42 -1.35 9.91 -0.49
N GLU A 43 -1.27 8.69 0.01
CA GLU A 43 -0.07 8.23 0.70
C GLU A 43 1.14 8.14 -0.24
N VAL A 44 0.94 7.68 -1.46
CA VAL A 44 2.00 7.66 -2.48
C VAL A 44 2.43 9.08 -2.84
N ALA A 45 1.48 10.00 -2.96
CA ALA A 45 1.79 11.42 -3.19
C ALA A 45 2.63 12.01 -2.05
N ASN A 46 2.38 11.58 -0.80
CA ASN A 46 3.18 12.02 0.33
C ASN A 46 4.62 11.48 0.27
N VAL A 47 4.82 10.26 -0.22
CA VAL A 47 6.17 9.72 -0.48
C VAL A 47 6.88 10.58 -1.53
N ALA A 48 6.21 10.92 -2.61
CA ALA A 48 6.74 11.78 -3.66
C ALA A 48 7.16 13.14 -3.09
N TRP A 49 6.31 13.75 -2.25
CA TRP A 49 6.62 15.01 -1.58
C TRP A 49 7.90 14.91 -0.74
N LYS A 50 8.05 13.85 0.04
CA LYS A 50 9.25 13.62 0.86
C LYS A 50 10.51 13.48 0.02
N ARG A 51 10.43 12.82 -1.15
CA ARG A 51 11.56 12.64 -2.06
C ARG A 51 12.10 13.97 -2.57
N VAL A 52 11.22 14.92 -2.85
CA VAL A 52 11.62 16.26 -3.28
C VAL A 52 12.03 17.12 -2.07
N ARG A 53 11.19 17.18 -1.06
CA ARG A 53 11.36 18.11 0.07
C ARG A 53 12.50 17.73 1.01
N HIS A 54 12.65 16.44 1.30
CA HIS A 54 13.64 15.95 2.26
C HIS A 54 14.87 15.33 1.61
N SER A 55 14.70 14.69 0.45
CA SER A 55 15.82 14.01 -0.24
C SER A 55 16.39 14.81 -1.40
N GLY A 56 15.82 15.96 -1.73
CA GLY A 56 16.33 16.86 -2.75
C GLY A 56 16.28 16.31 -4.17
N GLN A 57 15.42 15.32 -4.43
CA GLN A 57 15.30 14.74 -5.77
C GLN A 57 14.59 15.71 -6.72
N ASP A 58 14.86 15.56 -8.01
CA ASP A 58 14.33 16.46 -9.03
C ASP A 58 12.81 16.44 -9.08
N LEU A 59 12.19 17.62 -8.97
CA LEU A 59 10.75 17.78 -8.94
C LEU A 59 10.07 17.20 -10.18
N ASP A 60 10.62 17.43 -11.37
CA ASP A 60 9.98 17.00 -12.62
C ASP A 60 10.03 15.48 -12.77
N ILE A 61 11.15 14.86 -12.38
CA ILE A 61 11.28 13.40 -12.38
C ILE A 61 10.29 12.78 -11.40
N ILE A 62 10.22 13.30 -10.18
CA ILE A 62 9.32 12.80 -9.15
C ILE A 62 7.86 13.01 -9.55
N ARG A 63 7.52 14.16 -10.15
CA ARG A 63 6.17 14.42 -10.64
C ARG A 63 5.75 13.40 -11.71
N SER A 64 6.65 13.04 -12.60
CA SER A 64 6.40 12.02 -13.63
C SER A 64 6.18 10.64 -13.00
N SER A 65 7.02 10.24 -12.05
CA SER A 65 6.86 8.97 -11.33
C SER A 65 5.55 8.94 -10.52
N LEU A 66 5.17 10.08 -9.93
CA LEU A 66 3.88 10.20 -9.24
C LEU A 66 2.72 9.98 -10.21
N ALA A 67 2.76 10.61 -11.38
CA ALA A 67 1.71 10.44 -12.39
C ALA A 67 1.58 8.97 -12.82
N ASP A 68 2.71 8.27 -13.00
CA ASP A 68 2.71 6.86 -13.34
C ASP A 68 2.11 6.00 -12.22
N SER A 69 2.42 6.31 -10.97
CA SER A 69 1.86 5.58 -9.82
C SER A 69 0.35 5.79 -9.70
N GLN A 70 -0.14 7.01 -9.95
CA GLN A 70 -1.57 7.32 -9.92
C GLN A 70 -2.30 6.57 -11.03
N ALA A 71 -1.71 6.48 -12.22
CA ALA A 71 -2.26 5.72 -13.33
C ALA A 71 -2.31 4.22 -13.01
N PHE A 72 -1.27 3.67 -12.39
CA PHE A 72 -1.25 2.27 -11.95
C PHE A 72 -2.39 1.96 -10.99
N ILE A 73 -2.60 2.80 -9.99
CA ILE A 73 -3.70 2.60 -9.03
C ILE A 73 -5.05 2.65 -9.75
N ARG A 74 -5.27 3.66 -10.58
CA ARG A 74 -6.53 3.88 -11.26
C ARG A 74 -6.86 2.81 -12.29
N GLU A 75 -5.85 2.37 -13.07
CA GLU A 75 -6.06 1.55 -14.26
C GLU A 75 -5.81 0.07 -14.02
N THR A 76 -4.92 -0.27 -13.10
CA THR A 76 -4.47 -1.65 -12.86
C THR A 76 -5.03 -2.25 -11.58
N CYS A 77 -5.10 -1.47 -10.51
CA CYS A 77 -5.61 -1.97 -9.23
C CYS A 77 -7.14 -1.96 -9.18
N HIS A 78 -7.70 -2.95 -8.48
CA HIS A 78 -9.03 -2.82 -7.93
C HIS A 78 -8.94 -1.93 -6.70
N VAL A 79 -9.68 -0.81 -6.68
CA VAL A 79 -9.59 0.19 -5.61
C VAL A 79 -10.82 0.11 -4.72
N VAL A 80 -10.61 -0.15 -3.42
CA VAL A 80 -11.70 -0.17 -2.43
C VAL A 80 -11.82 1.21 -1.81
N PRO A 81 -13.02 1.81 -1.78
CA PRO A 81 -13.21 3.10 -1.13
C PRO A 81 -12.99 3.01 0.37
N ALA A 82 -12.16 3.90 0.91
CA ALA A 82 -11.87 3.94 2.35
C ALA A 82 -13.15 4.10 3.17
N ARG A 83 -14.09 4.91 2.70
CA ARG A 83 -15.36 5.15 3.42
C ARG A 83 -16.12 3.87 3.73
N ASP A 84 -16.02 2.86 2.87
CA ASP A 84 -16.72 1.59 3.08
C ASP A 84 -16.01 0.69 4.10
N LEU A 85 -14.74 0.99 4.41
CA LEU A 85 -13.91 0.22 5.32
C LEU A 85 -13.80 0.85 6.71
N VAL A 86 -14.17 2.11 6.86
CA VAL A 86 -13.93 2.88 8.09
C VAL A 86 -14.49 2.20 9.35
N PRO A 87 -15.73 1.68 9.39
CA PRO A 87 -16.21 1.05 10.61
C PRO A 87 -15.35 -0.15 11.05
N ALA A 88 -15.03 -1.06 10.14
CA ALA A 88 -14.18 -2.22 10.44
C ALA A 88 -12.75 -1.80 10.77
N ALA A 89 -12.19 -0.85 10.02
CA ALA A 89 -10.85 -0.34 10.25
C ALA A 89 -10.72 0.35 11.61
N TYR A 90 -11.74 1.08 12.03
CA TYR A 90 -11.74 1.72 13.34
C TYR A 90 -11.65 0.69 14.48
N ASP A 91 -12.45 -0.37 14.40
CA ASP A 91 -12.40 -1.43 15.39
C ASP A 91 -11.04 -2.13 15.43
N LEU A 92 -10.45 -2.41 14.26
CA LEU A 92 -9.11 -2.98 14.16
C LEU A 92 -8.03 -2.05 14.73
N ALA A 93 -8.11 -0.78 14.43
CA ALA A 93 -7.16 0.22 14.91
C ALA A 93 -7.18 0.30 16.45
N CYS A 94 -8.37 0.34 17.05
CA CYS A 94 -8.53 0.36 18.49
C CYS A 94 -8.06 -0.94 19.17
N SER A 95 -8.34 -2.09 18.55
CA SER A 95 -8.01 -3.40 19.14
C SER A 95 -6.53 -3.73 19.02
N HIS A 96 -5.83 -3.25 17.99
CA HIS A 96 -4.46 -3.65 17.69
C HIS A 96 -3.44 -2.52 17.81
N GLY A 97 -3.88 -1.31 18.19
CA GLY A 97 -2.97 -0.20 18.41
C GLY A 97 -2.26 0.29 17.15
N ILE A 98 -2.90 0.17 16.00
CA ILE A 98 -2.40 0.70 14.73
C ILE A 98 -3.22 1.94 14.33
N THR A 99 -2.69 2.72 13.40
CA THR A 99 -3.42 3.89 12.90
C THR A 99 -4.63 3.46 12.08
N ILE A 100 -5.63 4.34 11.99
CA ILE A 100 -6.78 4.11 11.10
C ILE A 100 -6.32 3.95 9.64
N TYR A 101 -5.27 4.66 9.23
CA TYR A 101 -4.71 4.58 7.88
C TYR A 101 -4.21 3.17 7.57
N ASP A 102 -3.40 2.59 8.46
CA ASP A 102 -2.90 1.21 8.32
C ASP A 102 -4.04 0.20 8.42
N ALA A 103 -4.97 0.42 9.33
CA ALA A 103 -6.11 -0.47 9.55
C ALA A 103 -7.03 -0.57 8.32
N LEU A 104 -7.08 0.47 7.47
CA LEU A 104 -7.84 0.43 6.22
C LEU A 104 -7.34 -0.67 5.29
N PHE A 105 -6.04 -0.85 5.17
CA PHE A 105 -5.45 -1.90 4.33
C PHE A 105 -5.69 -3.30 4.93
N VAL A 106 -5.65 -3.42 6.25
CA VAL A 106 -5.99 -4.68 6.94
C VAL A 106 -7.46 -5.03 6.73
N ALA A 107 -8.36 -4.06 6.89
CA ALA A 107 -9.79 -4.25 6.67
C ALA A 107 -10.10 -4.66 5.23
N ALA A 108 -9.45 -4.03 4.25
CA ALA A 108 -9.60 -4.40 2.84
C ALA A 108 -9.15 -5.84 2.60
N THR A 109 -8.05 -6.26 3.21
CA THR A 109 -7.52 -7.61 3.10
C THR A 109 -8.49 -8.64 3.68
N ASP A 110 -9.04 -8.37 4.85
CA ASP A 110 -10.02 -9.23 5.50
C ASP A 110 -11.29 -9.37 4.66
N GLN A 111 -11.80 -8.26 4.16
CA GLN A 111 -13.00 -8.24 3.32
C GLN A 111 -12.80 -8.98 2.00
N CYS A 112 -11.64 -8.86 1.39
CA CYS A 112 -11.32 -9.55 0.12
C CYS A 112 -10.93 -11.02 0.33
N GLY A 113 -10.68 -11.44 1.56
CA GLY A 113 -10.30 -12.83 1.86
C GLY A 113 -8.95 -13.22 1.25
N THR A 114 -7.97 -12.32 1.26
CA THR A 114 -6.69 -12.53 0.61
C THR A 114 -5.49 -12.19 1.53
N CYS A 115 -4.39 -11.75 0.97
CA CYS A 115 -3.14 -11.49 1.66
C CYS A 115 -2.75 -10.02 1.56
N LEU A 116 -2.35 -9.42 2.68
CA LEU A 116 -1.78 -8.08 2.71
C LEU A 116 -0.29 -8.16 2.37
N VAL A 117 0.15 -7.34 1.42
CA VAL A 117 1.56 -7.21 1.07
C VAL A 117 2.04 -5.84 1.56
N THR A 118 3.03 -5.83 2.43
CA THR A 118 3.59 -4.60 3.02
C THR A 118 5.10 -4.67 3.14
N GLY A 119 5.75 -3.52 3.12
CA GLY A 119 7.18 -3.38 3.46
C GLY A 119 7.39 -2.89 4.90
N ASP A 120 6.30 -2.62 5.62
CA ASP A 120 6.35 -2.11 6.99
C ASP A 120 6.29 -3.26 7.99
N GLY A 121 7.40 -3.52 8.68
CA GLY A 121 7.49 -4.59 9.67
C GLY A 121 6.53 -4.42 10.84
N ARG A 122 6.26 -3.21 11.26
CA ARG A 122 5.32 -2.94 12.38
C ARG A 122 3.90 -3.26 11.99
N LEU A 123 3.48 -2.84 10.79
CA LEU A 123 2.17 -3.17 10.26
C LEU A 123 2.04 -4.68 10.06
N HIS A 124 3.06 -5.33 9.49
CA HIS A 124 3.07 -6.78 9.31
C HIS A 124 2.84 -7.51 10.64
N ASP A 125 3.56 -7.12 11.69
CA ASP A 125 3.45 -7.77 13.00
C ASP A 125 2.06 -7.62 13.63
N ALA A 126 1.42 -6.48 13.46
CA ALA A 126 0.06 -6.26 13.92
C ALA A 126 -0.97 -6.99 13.04
N ALA A 127 -0.81 -6.89 11.73
CA ALA A 127 -1.77 -7.44 10.76
C ALA A 127 -1.81 -8.96 10.75
N LYS A 128 -0.70 -9.64 10.99
CA LYS A 128 -0.64 -11.11 10.99
C LYS A 128 -1.53 -11.77 12.06
N LYS A 129 -1.96 -11.00 13.05
CA LYS A 129 -2.91 -11.46 14.08
C LYS A 129 -4.35 -11.52 13.56
N VAL A 130 -4.63 -10.88 12.43
CA VAL A 130 -5.98 -10.71 11.88
C VAL A 130 -6.10 -11.34 10.49
N VAL A 131 -5.14 -11.12 9.63
CA VAL A 131 -5.14 -11.56 8.23
C VAL A 131 -3.82 -12.21 7.86
N THR A 132 -3.82 -12.93 6.74
CA THR A 132 -2.57 -13.37 6.11
C THR A 132 -1.82 -12.15 5.60
N THR A 133 -0.53 -12.05 5.89
CA THR A 133 0.28 -10.92 5.47
C THR A 133 1.67 -11.38 5.05
N TYR A 134 2.22 -10.71 4.05
CA TYR A 134 3.56 -10.97 3.51
C TYR A 134 4.40 -9.70 3.64
N LEU A 135 5.56 -9.86 4.31
CA LEU A 135 6.51 -8.75 4.49
C LEU A 135 7.55 -8.79 3.37
N VAL A 136 7.63 -7.72 2.60
CA VAL A 136 8.63 -7.54 1.55
C VAL A 136 9.89 -6.94 2.13
N ARG A 137 11.03 -7.60 1.87
CA ARG A 137 12.35 -7.16 2.32
C ARG A 137 13.35 -7.09 1.19
#